data_99d09f9b96e927d1311223b868d6bb37
#
_entry.id   99d09f9b96e927d1311223b868d6bb37
#
_cell.length_a   1.000
_cell.length_b   1.000
_cell.length_c   1.000
_cell.angle_alpha   90.00
_cell.angle_beta   90.00
_cell.angle_gamma   90.00
#
_symmetry.space_group_name_H-M   'P 1'
#
loop_
_entity.id
_entity.type
_entity.pdbx_description
1 polymer ?
#
loop_
_entity_poly.entity_id
_entity_poly.type
_entity_poly.pdbx_seq_one_letter_code
_entity_poly.pdbx_strand_id
1 'polypeptide(L)'
;MSLCWWNYLHWYLMLEEFRTDMKKEFEMIDLGLMKYFLGLEVTQNAHGIFICQHKYATDVLHRFGMDKCKPAETPIALGTKLTKNDDRPAVNSTLYKQMVRHFKVLDCN
;
A
#
# COMPACT_ATOMS: atom_id res chain seq x y z
N MET A 1 4.89 -3.93 36.97
CA MET A 1 4.96 -2.69 36.20
C MET A 1 6.36 -2.32 35.69
N SER A 2 7.41 -3.07 36.01
CA SER A 2 8.79 -2.70 35.69
C SER A 2 9.42 -3.40 34.47
N LEU A 3 8.96 -4.57 34.06
CA LEU A 3 9.56 -5.35 32.96
C LEU A 3 9.30 -4.78 31.56
N CYS A 4 8.16 -4.15 31.32
CA CYS A 4 7.84 -3.55 30.01
C CYS A 4 8.69 -2.31 29.70
N TRP A 5 8.97 -1.47 30.69
CA TRP A 5 9.78 -0.27 30.55
C TRP A 5 11.26 -0.59 30.31
N TRP A 6 11.79 -1.64 30.97
CA TRP A 6 13.15 -2.11 30.76
C TRP A 6 13.38 -2.65 29.36
N ASN A 7 12.45 -3.42 28.84
CA ASN A 7 12.52 -3.92 27.46
C ASN A 7 12.47 -2.78 26.44
N TYR A 8 11.56 -1.80 26.63
CA TYR A 8 11.45 -0.66 25.75
C TYR A 8 12.72 0.20 25.74
N LEU A 9 13.27 0.50 26.92
CA LEU A 9 14.48 1.27 27.06
C LEU A 9 15.69 0.55 26.47
N HIS A 10 15.80 -0.76 26.66
CA HIS A 10 16.86 -1.58 26.09
C HIS A 10 16.82 -1.59 24.56
N TRP A 11 15.65 -1.78 23.96
CA TRP A 11 15.47 -1.68 22.49
C TRP A 11 15.82 -0.30 21.95
N TYR A 12 15.44 0.74 22.65
CA TYR A 12 15.76 2.12 22.24
C TYR A 12 17.27 2.38 22.25
N LEU A 13 17.96 1.96 23.29
CA LEU A 13 19.43 2.11 23.39
C LEU A 13 20.16 1.30 22.30
N MET A 14 19.74 0.07 22.04
CA MET A 14 20.29 -0.75 20.95
C MET A 14 20.09 -0.10 19.58
N LEU A 15 18.95 0.51 19.32
CA LEU A 15 18.69 1.22 18.07
C LEU A 15 19.58 2.44 17.91
N GLU A 16 19.80 3.22 18.97
CA GLU A 16 20.67 4.39 18.92
C GLU A 16 22.15 4.01 18.73
N GLU A 17 22.60 2.96 19.38
CA GLU A 17 23.94 2.40 19.18
C GLU A 17 24.12 1.92 17.74
N PHE A 18 23.20 1.11 17.23
CA PHE A 18 23.19 0.64 15.85
C PHE A 18 23.21 1.80 14.84
N ARG A 19 22.36 2.83 15.03
CA ARG A 19 22.36 4.02 14.17
C ARG A 19 23.71 4.73 14.16
N THR A 20 24.32 4.84 15.33
CA THR A 20 25.62 5.51 15.48
C THR A 20 26.72 4.74 14.76
N ASP A 21 26.75 3.42 14.89
CA ASP A 21 27.73 2.57 14.23
C ASP A 21 27.54 2.56 12.71
N MET A 22 26.30 2.46 12.24
CA MET A 22 26.00 2.53 10.82
C MET A 22 26.42 3.87 10.19
N LYS A 23 26.24 4.99 10.89
CA LYS A 23 26.68 6.32 10.41
C LYS A 23 28.20 6.48 10.37
N LYS A 24 28.93 5.74 11.20
CA LYS A 24 30.41 5.74 11.18
C LYS A 24 30.98 4.91 10.01
N GLU A 25 30.36 3.76 9.75
CA GLU A 25 30.86 2.81 8.75
C GLU A 25 30.37 3.14 7.33
N PHE A 26 29.21 3.78 7.20
CA PHE A 26 28.58 4.09 5.91
C PHE A 26 28.19 5.56 5.84
N GLU A 27 28.29 6.13 4.64
CA GLU A 27 27.74 7.46 4.35
C GLU A 27 26.21 7.37 4.31
N MET A 28 25.56 7.53 5.47
CA MET A 28 24.11 7.37 5.65
C MET A 28 23.47 8.59 6.29
N ILE A 29 22.23 8.85 5.90
CA ILE A 29 21.36 9.86 6.50
C ILE A 29 20.19 9.16 7.16
N ASP A 30 19.88 9.50 8.41
CA ASP A 30 18.69 9.04 9.09
C ASP A 30 17.48 9.90 8.61
N LEU A 31 16.55 9.28 7.93
CA LEU A 31 15.35 9.93 7.42
C LEU A 31 14.20 10.02 8.46
N GLY A 32 14.44 9.53 9.68
CA GLY A 32 13.44 9.51 10.75
C GLY A 32 12.36 8.44 10.56
N LEU A 33 11.14 8.73 10.99
CA LEU A 33 10.03 7.79 10.90
C LEU A 33 9.61 7.56 9.45
N MET A 34 9.47 6.30 9.08
CA MET A 34 8.97 5.91 7.77
C MET A 34 7.52 6.37 7.59
N LYS A 35 7.25 7.10 6.51
CA LYS A 35 5.90 7.55 6.14
C LYS A 35 5.39 6.88 4.87
N TYR A 36 6.30 6.55 3.97
CA TYR A 36 5.97 5.97 2.68
C TYR A 36 7.10 5.06 2.19
N PHE A 37 6.76 3.85 1.80
CA PHE A 37 7.73 2.87 1.30
C PHE A 37 7.08 1.87 0.34
N LEU A 38 7.61 1.76 -0.88
CA LEU A 38 7.15 0.82 -1.92
C LEU A 38 5.63 0.84 -2.17
N GLY A 39 5.02 2.02 -2.21
CA GLY A 39 3.58 2.16 -2.41
C GLY A 39 2.75 1.99 -1.14
N LEU A 40 3.37 1.75 0.00
CA LEU A 40 2.73 1.65 1.31
C LEU A 40 2.87 2.97 2.07
N GLU A 41 1.78 3.44 2.62
CA GLU A 41 1.75 4.53 3.60
C GLU A 41 1.84 3.93 5.00
N VAL A 42 2.73 4.48 5.81
CA VAL A 42 2.96 4.00 7.19
C VAL A 42 2.64 5.13 8.16
N THR A 43 1.69 4.91 9.03
CA THR A 43 1.37 5.81 10.14
C THR A 43 1.75 5.15 11.44
N GLN A 44 2.66 5.78 12.18
CA GLN A 44 3.12 5.32 13.49
C GLN A 44 2.60 6.26 14.57
N ASN A 45 1.97 5.70 15.58
CA ASN A 45 1.47 6.45 16.74
C ASN A 45 1.63 5.62 18.02
N ALA A 46 1.21 6.19 19.17
CA ALA A 46 1.30 5.51 20.47
C ALA A 46 0.50 4.20 20.56
N HIS A 47 -0.47 3.99 19.67
CA HIS A 47 -1.30 2.78 19.64
C HIS A 47 -0.76 1.69 18.70
N GLY A 48 0.25 2.01 17.88
CA GLY A 48 0.86 1.04 16.98
C GLY A 48 1.22 1.62 15.61
N ILE A 49 1.42 0.69 14.67
CA ILE A 49 1.76 0.99 13.28
C ILE A 49 0.58 0.62 12.41
N PHE A 50 0.10 1.58 11.64
CA PHE A 50 -0.95 1.39 10.64
C PHE A 50 -0.34 1.49 9.24
N ILE A 51 -0.63 0.50 8.40
CA ILE A 51 -0.14 0.43 7.01
C ILE A 51 -1.34 0.43 6.07
N CYS A 52 -1.31 1.29 5.05
CA CYS A 52 -2.35 1.35 4.04
C CYS A 52 -1.79 1.69 2.65
N GLN A 53 -2.62 1.55 1.62
CA GLN A 53 -2.27 1.86 0.22
C GLN A 53 -3.20 2.94 -0.37
N HIS A 54 -3.67 3.87 0.44
CA HIS A 54 -4.65 4.85 0.01
C HIS A 54 -4.16 5.67 -1.21
N LYS A 55 -2.95 6.20 -1.16
CA LYS A 55 -2.36 6.95 -2.26
C LYS A 55 -2.22 6.10 -3.52
N TYR A 56 -1.70 4.87 -3.39
CA TYR A 56 -1.55 3.96 -4.53
C TYR A 56 -2.91 3.63 -5.17
N ALA A 57 -3.93 3.33 -4.38
CA ALA A 57 -5.29 3.09 -4.87
C ALA A 57 -5.85 4.30 -5.61
N THR A 58 -5.68 5.49 -5.06
CA THR A 58 -6.11 6.74 -5.71
C THR A 58 -5.39 6.98 -7.03
N ASP A 59 -4.06 6.78 -7.07
CA ASP A 59 -3.26 6.93 -8.28
C ASP A 59 -3.67 5.92 -9.38
N VAL A 60 -4.00 4.68 -9.01
CA VAL A 60 -4.51 3.66 -9.93
C VAL A 60 -5.87 4.07 -10.49
N LEU A 61 -6.81 4.49 -9.64
CA LEU A 61 -8.13 4.97 -10.08
C LEU A 61 -8.01 6.15 -11.04
N HIS A 62 -7.15 7.12 -10.72
CA HIS A 62 -6.91 8.28 -11.57
C HIS A 62 -6.33 7.86 -12.94
N ARG A 63 -5.33 6.96 -12.94
CA ARG A 63 -4.69 6.45 -14.16
C ARG A 63 -5.68 5.83 -15.14
N PHE A 64 -6.70 5.14 -14.63
CA PHE A 64 -7.72 4.48 -15.45
C PHE A 64 -9.00 5.31 -15.60
N GLY A 65 -8.99 6.59 -15.18
CA GLY A 65 -10.14 7.48 -15.29
C GLY A 65 -11.36 7.07 -14.46
N MET A 66 -11.11 6.35 -13.36
CA MET A 66 -12.14 5.83 -12.46
C MET A 66 -12.33 6.65 -11.19
N ASP A 67 -11.59 7.72 -11.02
CA ASP A 67 -11.60 8.60 -9.84
C ASP A 67 -12.96 9.23 -9.54
N LYS A 68 -13.80 9.42 -10.59
CA LYS A 68 -15.17 9.97 -10.49
C LYS A 68 -16.26 8.90 -10.59
N CYS A 69 -15.90 7.64 -10.68
CA CYS A 69 -16.87 6.55 -10.76
C CYS A 69 -17.53 6.30 -9.41
N LYS A 70 -18.81 6.00 -9.42
CA LYS A 70 -19.51 5.54 -8.22
C LYS A 70 -19.08 4.11 -7.90
N PRO A 71 -18.90 3.75 -6.63
CA PRO A 71 -18.61 2.38 -6.24
C PRO A 71 -19.77 1.46 -6.66
N ALA A 72 -19.44 0.27 -7.16
CA ALA A 72 -20.39 -0.77 -7.46
C ALA A 72 -20.49 -1.74 -6.27
N GLU A 73 -21.70 -2.10 -5.87
CA GLU A 73 -21.92 -3.03 -4.75
C GLU A 73 -21.50 -4.46 -5.11
N THR A 74 -21.61 -4.83 -6.40
CA THR A 74 -21.27 -6.17 -6.89
C THR A 74 -20.40 -6.07 -8.14
N PRO A 75 -19.44 -7.00 -8.33
CA PRO A 75 -18.56 -7.01 -9.51
C PRO A 75 -19.29 -7.09 -10.85
N ILE A 76 -20.46 -7.72 -10.85
CA ILE A 76 -21.32 -7.86 -12.03
C ILE A 76 -22.74 -7.46 -11.64
N ALA A 77 -23.38 -6.62 -12.45
CA ALA A 77 -24.78 -6.24 -12.21
C ALA A 77 -25.71 -7.46 -12.23
N LEU A 78 -26.68 -7.49 -11.33
CA LEU A 78 -27.66 -8.57 -11.25
C LEU A 78 -28.38 -8.75 -12.60
N GLY A 79 -28.49 -10.00 -13.05
CA GLY A 79 -29.12 -10.33 -14.32
C GLY A 79 -28.24 -10.21 -15.55
N THR A 80 -26.97 -9.79 -15.42
CA THR A 80 -26.04 -9.75 -16.54
C THR A 80 -25.68 -11.17 -16.97
N LYS A 81 -26.02 -11.54 -18.21
CA LYS A 81 -25.59 -12.79 -18.84
C LYS A 81 -24.40 -12.49 -19.75
N LEU A 82 -23.27 -13.15 -19.49
CA LEU A 82 -22.07 -13.07 -20.34
C LEU A 82 -22.18 -14.17 -21.40
N THR A 83 -22.15 -13.78 -22.67
CA THR A 83 -22.16 -14.72 -23.81
C THR A 83 -20.89 -14.54 -24.62
N LYS A 84 -20.47 -15.61 -25.31
CA LYS A 84 -19.25 -15.61 -26.13
C LYS A 84 -19.37 -14.68 -27.37
N ASN A 85 -20.58 -14.56 -27.90
CA ASN A 85 -20.89 -13.72 -29.08
C ASN A 85 -21.81 -12.58 -28.64
N ASP A 86 -21.23 -11.63 -27.96
CA ASP A 86 -21.94 -10.42 -27.52
C ASP A 86 -21.60 -9.26 -28.48
N ASP A 87 -22.61 -8.47 -28.89
CA ASP A 87 -22.45 -7.30 -29.78
C ASP A 87 -21.75 -6.11 -29.09
N ARG A 88 -21.22 -6.33 -27.89
CA ARG A 88 -20.48 -5.32 -27.15
C ARG A 88 -19.10 -5.06 -27.78
N PRO A 89 -18.60 -3.80 -27.74
CA PRO A 89 -17.30 -3.47 -28.28
C PRO A 89 -16.19 -4.27 -27.57
N ALA A 90 -15.23 -4.78 -28.35
CA ALA A 90 -14.10 -5.51 -27.81
C ALA A 90 -13.28 -4.64 -26.84
N VAL A 91 -12.97 -5.19 -25.69
CA VAL A 91 -12.13 -4.52 -24.68
C VAL A 91 -10.68 -4.44 -25.17
N ASN A 92 -10.02 -3.31 -24.97
CA ASN A 92 -8.59 -3.20 -25.21
C ASN A 92 -7.82 -4.15 -24.26
N SER A 93 -7.27 -5.23 -24.83
CA SER A 93 -6.60 -6.28 -24.08
C SER A 93 -5.37 -5.79 -23.31
N THR A 94 -4.65 -4.80 -23.84
CA THR A 94 -3.49 -4.19 -23.18
C THR A 94 -3.91 -3.41 -21.95
N LEU A 95 -4.92 -2.56 -22.09
CA LEU A 95 -5.48 -1.79 -20.97
C LEU A 95 -6.02 -2.72 -19.87
N TYR A 96 -6.76 -3.76 -20.26
CA TYR A 96 -7.30 -4.74 -19.31
C TYR A 96 -6.19 -5.45 -18.52
N LYS A 97 -5.13 -5.91 -19.19
CA LYS A 97 -3.98 -6.55 -18.54
C LYS A 97 -3.27 -5.60 -17.58
N GLN A 98 -3.14 -4.32 -17.92
CA GLN A 98 -2.57 -3.30 -17.05
C GLN A 98 -3.44 -3.11 -15.79
N MET A 99 -4.75 -2.98 -15.95
CA MET A 99 -5.68 -2.85 -14.81
C MET A 99 -5.56 -4.05 -13.86
N VAL A 100 -5.63 -5.27 -14.39
CA VAL A 100 -5.52 -6.49 -13.57
C VAL A 100 -4.19 -6.55 -12.81
N ARG A 101 -3.08 -6.12 -13.43
CA ARG A 101 -1.77 -6.08 -12.77
C ARG A 101 -1.76 -5.12 -11.58
N HIS A 102 -2.32 -3.93 -11.72
CA HIS A 102 -2.38 -2.94 -10.64
C HIS A 102 -3.33 -3.36 -9.51
N PHE A 103 -4.49 -3.93 -9.84
CA PHE A 103 -5.43 -4.41 -8.82
C PHE A 103 -4.89 -5.57 -8.00
N LYS A 104 -4.12 -6.49 -8.60
CA LYS A 104 -3.45 -7.57 -7.85
C LYS A 104 -2.48 -7.07 -6.78
N VAL A 105 -1.86 -5.91 -6.97
CA VAL A 105 -0.98 -5.30 -5.95
C VAL A 105 -1.79 -4.77 -4.76
N LEU A 106 -3.04 -4.35 -4.98
CA LEU A 106 -3.94 -3.90 -3.90
C LEU A 106 -4.48 -5.07 -3.07
N ASP A 107 -4.65 -6.25 -3.66
CA ASP A 107 -5.21 -7.43 -2.99
C ASP A 107 -4.19 -8.18 -2.10
N CYS A 108 -2.91 -7.82 -2.15
CA CYS A 108 -1.84 -8.50 -1.41
C CYS A 108 -1.65 -8.03 0.04
N ASN A 109 -2.64 -7.33 0.63
CA ASN A 109 -2.58 -6.85 2.03
C ASN A 109 -3.70 -7.39 2.88
#